data_9f13a24c9f8ee21715be0aaa384b535e
#
_entry.id   9f13a24c9f8ee21715be0aaa384b535e
#
_cell.length_a   1.000
_cell.length_b   1.000
_cell.length_c   1.000
_cell.angle_alpha   90.00
_cell.angle_beta   90.00
_cell.angle_gamma   90.00
#
_symmetry.space_group_name_H-M   'P 1'
#
loop_
_entity.id
_entity.type
_entity.pdbx_description
1 polymer ?
#
loop_
_entity_poly.entity_id
_entity_poly.type
_entity_poly.pdbx_seq_one_letter_code
_entity_poly.pdbx_strand_id
1 'polypeptide(L)'
;MALLPVAALLLPAASPVATLELDVQGLRSAKGVLQLCLTTRPDSFPDCKGDPRAVTRTVPAAAPVIRIDGLAPGSYAAAIIHDENGNKRLDTVMGIPREGFGFSRNPRIGFGPPKFDAARFPLDNGSAPQPVKMRYLL
;
A
#
# COMPACT_ATOMS: atom_id res chain seq x y z
N MET A 1 45.64 -26.15 34.88
CA MET A 1 44.23 -25.80 34.68
C MET A 1 44.18 -24.96 33.39
N ALA A 2 43.63 -25.55 32.32
CA ALA A 2 43.48 -24.82 31.04
C ALA A 2 42.10 -24.19 31.02
N LEU A 3 42.03 -22.84 30.93
CA LEU A 3 40.81 -22.10 30.68
C LEU A 3 40.51 -22.19 29.17
N LEU A 4 39.40 -22.92 28.84
CA LEU A 4 38.89 -22.93 27.47
C LEU A 4 38.17 -21.60 27.20
N PRO A 5 38.46 -20.91 26.08
CA PRO A 5 37.71 -19.72 25.76
C PRO A 5 36.25 -20.11 25.39
N VAL A 6 35.31 -19.56 26.14
CA VAL A 6 33.91 -19.63 25.77
C VAL A 6 33.74 -18.73 24.55
N ALA A 7 33.66 -19.32 23.37
CA ALA A 7 33.29 -18.57 22.16
C ALA A 7 31.81 -18.18 22.29
N ALA A 8 31.55 -16.91 22.58
CA ALA A 8 30.20 -16.38 22.53
C ALA A 8 29.75 -16.36 21.06
N LEU A 9 28.82 -17.23 20.71
CA LEU A 9 28.14 -17.21 19.42
C LEU A 9 27.22 -15.97 19.39
N LEU A 10 27.68 -14.93 18.69
CA LEU A 10 26.85 -13.78 18.39
C LEU A 10 25.86 -14.19 17.30
N LEU A 11 24.61 -14.42 17.69
CA LEU A 11 23.52 -14.61 16.74
C LEU A 11 23.20 -13.24 16.12
N PRO A 12 23.08 -13.15 14.76
CA PRO A 12 22.65 -11.91 14.15
C PRO A 12 21.25 -11.57 14.62
N ALA A 13 21.02 -10.31 15.03
CA ALA A 13 19.68 -9.83 15.35
C ALA A 13 18.82 -9.88 14.09
N ALA A 14 17.59 -10.40 14.20
CA ALA A 14 16.63 -10.37 13.11
C ALA A 14 16.32 -8.90 12.77
N SER A 15 16.27 -8.57 11.48
CA SER A 15 15.83 -7.25 11.03
C SER A 15 14.39 -7.02 11.45
N PRO A 16 14.04 -5.83 11.99
CA PRO A 16 12.66 -5.55 12.35
C PRO A 16 11.78 -5.58 11.10
N VAL A 17 10.59 -6.15 11.25
CA VAL A 17 9.56 -6.17 10.21
C VAL A 17 8.28 -5.59 10.77
N ALA A 18 7.48 -5.02 9.88
CA ALA A 18 6.17 -4.46 10.22
C ALA A 18 5.08 -5.14 9.39
N THR A 19 3.87 -5.12 9.92
CA THR A 19 2.67 -5.54 9.21
C THR A 19 1.81 -4.33 8.93
N LEU A 20 1.37 -4.19 7.68
CA LEU A 20 0.43 -3.17 7.28
C LEU A 20 -0.95 -3.78 7.11
N GLU A 21 -1.96 -3.15 7.68
CA GLU A 21 -3.36 -3.42 7.39
C GLU A 21 -3.96 -2.19 6.73
N LEU A 22 -4.53 -2.37 5.54
CA LEU A 22 -5.27 -1.34 4.82
C LEU A 22 -6.76 -1.68 4.90
N ASP A 23 -7.53 -0.80 5.52
CA ASP A 23 -8.98 -0.93 5.62
C ASP A 23 -9.63 -0.12 4.51
N VAL A 24 -10.05 -0.79 3.45
CA VAL A 24 -10.66 -0.13 2.31
C VAL A 24 -12.12 0.13 2.59
N GLN A 25 -12.51 1.40 2.53
CA GLN A 25 -13.85 1.89 2.87
C GLN A 25 -14.50 2.56 1.67
N GLY A 26 -15.84 2.57 1.66
CA GLY A 26 -16.59 3.31 0.66
C GLY A 26 -16.64 2.66 -0.71
N LEU A 27 -16.41 1.36 -0.81
CA LEU A 27 -16.60 0.63 -2.07
C LEU A 27 -18.07 0.68 -2.49
N ARG A 28 -18.33 1.06 -3.74
CA ARG A 28 -19.70 1.09 -4.28
C ARG A 28 -20.22 -0.28 -4.71
N SER A 29 -19.33 -1.25 -4.85
CA SER A 29 -19.68 -2.64 -5.17
C SER A 29 -18.61 -3.60 -4.68
N ALA A 30 -18.96 -4.88 -4.60
CA ALA A 30 -18.00 -5.95 -4.33
C ALA A 30 -17.49 -6.61 -5.62
N LYS A 31 -17.75 -5.99 -6.77
CA LYS A 31 -17.36 -6.53 -8.08
C LYS A 31 -15.88 -6.30 -8.35
N GLY A 32 -15.29 -7.22 -9.08
CA GLY A 32 -13.92 -7.08 -9.56
C GLY A 32 -12.88 -7.16 -8.47
N VAL A 33 -11.81 -6.42 -8.65
CA VAL A 33 -10.61 -6.49 -7.81
C VAL A 33 -10.17 -5.11 -7.37
N LEU A 34 -9.36 -5.10 -6.31
CA LEU A 34 -8.62 -3.94 -5.87
C LEU A 34 -7.17 -4.12 -6.30
N GLN A 35 -6.61 -3.10 -6.97
CA GLN A 35 -5.21 -3.06 -7.37
C GLN A 35 -4.47 -2.14 -6.41
N LEU A 36 -3.51 -2.68 -5.68
CA LEU A 36 -2.72 -1.93 -4.69
C LEU A 36 -1.34 -1.61 -5.26
N CYS A 37 -0.93 -0.35 -5.07
CA CYS A 37 0.46 0.08 -5.12
C CYS A 37 0.88 0.58 -3.75
N LEU A 38 1.94 0.01 -3.19
CA LEU A 38 2.55 0.42 -1.94
C LEU A 38 4.04 0.66 -2.19
N THR A 39 4.50 1.89 -1.96
CA THR A 39 5.88 2.26 -2.26
C THR A 39 6.44 3.22 -1.22
N THR A 40 7.77 3.21 -1.07
CA THR A 40 8.51 4.20 -0.30
C THR A 40 9.13 5.27 -1.18
N ARG A 41 8.95 5.19 -2.50
CA ARG A 41 9.58 6.08 -3.47
C ARG A 41 8.60 7.10 -4.03
N PRO A 42 8.86 8.41 -3.81
CA PRO A 42 7.96 9.46 -4.33
C PRO A 42 7.76 9.43 -5.84
N ASP A 43 8.79 9.09 -6.60
CA ASP A 43 8.73 9.07 -8.07
C ASP A 43 8.03 7.82 -8.63
N SER A 44 7.73 6.83 -7.79
CA SER A 44 7.00 5.62 -8.17
C SER A 44 5.57 5.59 -7.66
N PHE A 45 5.11 6.67 -7.06
CA PHE A 45 3.74 6.82 -6.60
C PHE A 45 2.94 7.64 -7.62
N PRO A 46 1.70 7.24 -7.98
CA PRO A 46 0.88 6.20 -7.35
C PRO A 46 0.84 4.84 -8.07
N ASP A 47 1.60 4.63 -9.11
CA ASP A 47 1.47 3.45 -9.98
C ASP A 47 2.56 2.37 -9.78
N CYS A 48 3.51 2.62 -8.90
CA CYS A 48 4.63 1.73 -8.58
C CYS A 48 5.58 1.46 -9.76
N LYS A 49 5.51 2.24 -10.82
CA LYS A 49 6.43 2.08 -11.95
C LYS A 49 7.86 2.43 -11.56
N GLY A 50 8.79 1.61 -12.03
CA GLY A 50 10.22 1.84 -11.82
C GLY A 50 10.74 1.55 -10.42
N ASP A 51 9.92 0.95 -9.54
CA ASP A 51 10.33 0.56 -8.20
C ASP A 51 10.26 -0.96 -8.05
N PRO A 52 11.41 -1.67 -8.13
CA PRO A 52 11.43 -3.12 -7.96
C PRO A 52 11.10 -3.58 -6.52
N ARG A 53 11.17 -2.67 -5.54
CA ARG A 53 10.82 -2.96 -4.15
C ARG A 53 9.38 -2.62 -3.80
N ALA A 54 8.65 -2.00 -4.71
CA ALA A 54 7.25 -1.69 -4.49
C ALA A 54 6.45 -2.98 -4.27
N VAL A 55 5.48 -2.89 -3.39
CA VAL A 55 4.54 -3.99 -3.17
C VAL A 55 3.29 -3.72 -3.98
N THR A 56 2.97 -4.64 -4.87
CA THR A 56 1.72 -4.62 -5.62
C THR A 56 0.90 -5.85 -5.27
N ARG A 57 -0.41 -5.66 -5.15
CA ARG A 57 -1.35 -6.75 -4.86
C ARG A 57 -2.61 -6.56 -5.68
N THR A 58 -3.16 -7.68 -6.09
CA THR A 58 -4.49 -7.74 -6.67
C THR A 58 -5.33 -8.61 -5.74
N VAL A 59 -6.37 -8.03 -5.15
CA VAL A 59 -7.23 -8.73 -4.21
C VAL A 59 -8.69 -8.57 -4.62
N PRO A 60 -9.58 -9.53 -4.27
CA PRO A 60 -11.00 -9.36 -4.55
C PRO A 60 -11.57 -8.15 -3.83
N ALA A 61 -12.43 -7.38 -4.51
CA ALA A 61 -13.13 -6.25 -3.88
C ALA A 61 -14.08 -6.71 -2.77
N ALA A 62 -14.51 -7.96 -2.80
CA ALA A 62 -15.34 -8.55 -1.75
C ALA A 62 -14.57 -8.76 -0.42
N ALA A 63 -13.24 -8.65 -0.43
CA ALA A 63 -12.40 -8.78 0.76
C ALA A 63 -11.59 -7.49 0.98
N PRO A 64 -12.22 -6.43 1.52
CA PRO A 64 -11.66 -5.08 1.50
C PRO A 64 -10.61 -4.79 2.57
N VAL A 65 -10.19 -5.76 3.35
CA VAL A 65 -9.07 -5.62 4.27
C VAL A 65 -7.84 -6.25 3.63
N ILE A 66 -6.81 -5.43 3.41
CA ILE A 66 -5.57 -5.88 2.78
C ILE A 66 -4.48 -5.90 3.84
N ARG A 67 -3.95 -7.09 4.11
CA ARG A 67 -2.88 -7.29 5.07
C ARG A 67 -1.59 -7.66 4.36
N ILE A 68 -0.51 -6.96 4.68
CA ILE A 68 0.82 -7.18 4.12
C ILE A 68 1.80 -7.34 5.27
N ASP A 69 2.38 -8.53 5.37
CA ASP A 69 3.37 -8.88 6.40
C ASP A 69 4.79 -8.68 5.89
N GLY A 70 5.74 -8.61 6.81
CA GLY A 70 7.16 -8.67 6.48
C GLY A 70 7.71 -7.42 5.82
N LEU A 71 7.11 -6.27 6.04
CA LEU A 71 7.59 -5.00 5.50
C LEU A 71 8.70 -4.41 6.37
N ALA A 72 9.71 -3.83 5.73
CA ALA A 72 10.69 -3.03 6.46
C ALA A 72 10.00 -1.78 7.02
N PRO A 73 10.32 -1.37 8.26
CA PRO A 73 9.83 -0.10 8.77
C PRO A 73 10.27 1.07 7.89
N GLY A 74 9.41 2.06 7.74
CA GLY A 74 9.71 3.21 6.91
C GLY A 74 8.48 4.06 6.63
N SER A 75 8.64 5.00 5.70
CA SER A 75 7.57 5.86 5.23
C SER A 75 7.03 5.34 3.90
N TYR A 76 5.77 4.99 3.88
CA TYR A 76 5.07 4.41 2.73
C TYR A 76 3.95 5.31 2.26
N ALA A 77 3.58 5.16 1.01
CA ALA A 77 2.31 5.64 0.49
C ALA A 77 1.60 4.51 -0.26
N ALA A 78 0.29 4.44 -0.13
CA ALA A 78 -0.54 3.45 -0.77
C ALA A 78 -1.55 4.11 -1.70
N ALA A 79 -1.73 3.49 -2.87
CA ALA A 79 -2.77 3.84 -3.83
C ALA A 79 -3.55 2.59 -4.19
N ILE A 80 -4.86 2.71 -4.25
CA ILE A 80 -5.77 1.60 -4.56
C ILE A 80 -6.69 2.03 -5.68
N ILE A 81 -6.83 1.15 -6.68
CA ILE A 81 -7.81 1.30 -7.75
C ILE A 81 -8.83 0.18 -7.62
N HIS A 82 -10.11 0.53 -7.66
CA HIS A 82 -11.19 -0.45 -7.73
C HIS A 82 -11.47 -0.77 -9.20
N ASP A 83 -10.90 -1.86 -9.67
CA ASP A 83 -11.04 -2.37 -11.03
C ASP A 83 -12.26 -3.30 -11.10
N GLU A 84 -13.43 -2.74 -11.35
CA GLU A 84 -14.69 -3.47 -11.29
C GLU A 84 -14.84 -4.49 -12.43
N ASN A 85 -14.20 -4.26 -13.57
CA ASN A 85 -14.25 -5.16 -14.73
C ASN A 85 -13.04 -6.08 -14.85
N GLY A 86 -12.04 -5.94 -13.97
CA GLY A 86 -10.87 -6.81 -13.95
C GLY A 86 -9.92 -6.64 -15.13
N ASN A 87 -9.96 -5.53 -15.85
CA ASN A 87 -9.14 -5.32 -17.04
C ASN A 87 -7.72 -4.81 -16.75
N LYS A 88 -7.39 -4.54 -15.49
CA LYS A 88 -6.11 -4.03 -15.00
C LYS A 88 -5.73 -2.65 -15.56
N ARG A 89 -6.72 -1.88 -15.99
CA ARG A 89 -6.55 -0.52 -16.52
C ARG A 89 -7.40 0.44 -15.72
N LEU A 90 -6.92 1.67 -15.58
CA LEU A 90 -7.75 2.76 -15.12
C LEU A 90 -8.59 3.24 -16.31
N ASP A 91 -9.85 2.83 -16.34
CA ASP A 91 -10.77 3.27 -17.37
C ASP A 91 -11.16 4.72 -17.14
N THR A 92 -11.16 5.50 -18.21
CA THR A 92 -11.50 6.92 -18.15
C THR A 92 -12.56 7.27 -19.20
N VAL A 93 -13.35 8.30 -18.87
CA VAL A 93 -14.25 8.95 -19.81
C VAL A 93 -13.88 10.42 -19.83
N MET A 94 -13.44 10.93 -20.99
CA MET A 94 -12.97 12.30 -21.16
C MET A 94 -11.91 12.71 -20.14
N GLY A 95 -10.98 11.77 -19.82
CA GLY A 95 -9.92 12.00 -18.85
C GLY A 95 -10.32 11.83 -17.38
N ILE A 96 -11.60 11.58 -17.11
CA ILE A 96 -12.10 11.37 -15.75
C ILE A 96 -12.14 9.87 -15.46
N PRO A 97 -11.53 9.40 -14.34
CA PRO A 97 -11.59 7.98 -13.99
C PRO A 97 -13.04 7.48 -13.82
N ARG A 98 -13.36 6.37 -14.47
CA ARG A 98 -14.64 5.66 -14.29
C ARG A 98 -14.60 4.76 -13.07
N GLU A 99 -13.44 4.31 -12.69
CA GLU A 99 -13.21 3.39 -11.58
C GLU A 99 -12.94 4.16 -10.30
N GLY A 100 -13.17 3.48 -9.17
CA GLY A 100 -12.86 4.05 -7.88
C GLY A 100 -11.35 4.11 -7.62
N PHE A 101 -10.94 5.07 -6.84
CA PHE A 101 -9.57 5.22 -6.40
C PHE A 101 -9.54 5.70 -4.96
N GLY A 102 -8.46 5.35 -4.26
CA GLY A 102 -8.23 5.79 -2.90
C GLY A 102 -6.74 5.82 -2.58
N PHE A 103 -6.39 6.63 -1.61
CA PHE A 103 -4.99 6.83 -1.21
C PHE A 103 -4.88 6.82 0.31
N SER A 104 -3.76 6.34 0.81
CA SER A 104 -3.46 6.44 2.24
C SER A 104 -3.52 7.90 2.69
N ARG A 105 -3.94 8.14 3.93
CA ARG A 105 -4.14 9.46 4.54
C ARG A 105 -5.31 10.24 3.94
N ASN A 106 -6.01 9.71 2.95
CA ASN A 106 -7.20 10.30 2.35
C ASN A 106 -7.04 11.79 1.99
N PRO A 107 -6.00 12.14 1.20
CA PRO A 107 -5.74 13.53 0.85
C PRO A 107 -6.87 14.08 -0.03
N ARG A 108 -6.98 15.41 -0.06
CA ARG A 108 -7.88 16.07 -1.01
C ARG A 108 -7.41 15.79 -2.43
N ILE A 109 -8.36 15.45 -3.29
CA ILE A 109 -8.10 15.19 -4.70
C ILE A 109 -8.42 16.46 -5.50
N GLY A 110 -7.41 16.97 -6.19
CA GLY A 110 -7.56 18.07 -7.13
C GLY A 110 -7.47 17.58 -8.57
N PHE A 111 -6.64 18.22 -9.38
CA PHE A 111 -6.35 17.78 -10.73
C PHE A 111 -5.24 16.73 -10.70
N GLY A 112 -5.59 15.48 -11.01
CA GLY A 112 -4.67 14.36 -11.00
C GLY A 112 -4.47 13.73 -9.61
N PRO A 113 -3.61 12.70 -9.52
CA PRO A 113 -3.35 12.00 -8.27
C PRO A 113 -2.59 12.89 -7.28
N PRO A 114 -2.73 12.63 -5.97
CA PRO A 114 -1.94 13.34 -4.96
C PRO A 114 -0.46 12.99 -5.08
N LYS A 115 0.38 13.85 -4.54
CA LYS A 115 1.80 13.56 -4.40
C LYS A 115 2.04 12.57 -3.26
N PHE A 116 3.16 11.88 -3.31
CA PHE A 116 3.59 10.95 -2.27
C PHE A 116 3.49 11.56 -0.86
N ASP A 117 3.97 12.78 -0.66
CA ASP A 117 3.98 13.41 0.66
C ASP A 117 2.58 13.60 1.25
N ALA A 118 1.56 13.77 0.42
CA ALA A 118 0.17 13.90 0.89
C ALA A 118 -0.42 12.56 1.34
N ALA A 119 0.12 11.44 0.85
CA ALA A 119 -0.34 10.09 1.15
C ALA A 119 0.59 9.33 2.10
N ARG A 120 1.75 9.88 2.42
CA ARG A 120 2.79 9.24 3.19
C ARG A 120 2.36 9.00 4.64
N PHE A 121 2.65 7.80 5.15
CA PHE A 121 2.45 7.43 6.55
C PHE A 121 3.64 6.64 7.07
N PRO A 122 3.98 6.77 8.36
CA PRO A 122 5.02 5.95 8.96
C PRO A 122 4.49 4.53 9.22
N LEU A 123 5.34 3.54 8.98
CA LEU A 123 5.05 2.14 9.28
C LEU A 123 6.14 1.58 10.16
N ASP A 124 5.73 1.02 11.30
CA ASP A 124 6.57 0.25 12.20
C ASP A 124 5.74 -0.91 12.79
N ASN A 125 6.33 -1.71 13.70
CA ASN A 125 5.62 -2.85 14.27
C ASN A 125 4.48 -2.48 15.22
N GLY A 126 4.35 -1.21 15.59
CA GLY A 126 3.26 -0.69 16.43
C GLY A 126 2.26 0.17 15.66
N SER A 127 2.33 0.20 14.33
CA SER A 127 1.47 1.05 13.52
C SER A 127 0.02 0.58 13.55
N ALA A 128 -0.90 1.55 13.62
CA ALA A 128 -2.33 1.32 13.51
C ALA A 128 -2.73 0.99 12.06
N PRO A 129 -3.88 0.30 11.84
CA PRO A 129 -4.43 0.13 10.51
C PRO A 129 -4.64 1.46 9.79
N GLN A 130 -4.45 1.46 8.47
CA GLN A 130 -4.62 2.64 7.63
C GLN A 130 -5.95 2.56 6.90
N PRO A 131 -6.90 3.45 7.17
CA PRO A 131 -8.13 3.51 6.41
C PRO A 131 -7.88 4.17 5.06
N VAL A 132 -8.40 3.56 3.99
CA VAL A 132 -8.38 4.12 2.65
C VAL A 132 -9.82 4.26 2.17
N LYS A 133 -10.25 5.50 2.00
CA LYS A 133 -11.60 5.82 1.56
C LYS A 133 -11.63 5.91 0.04
N MET A 134 -12.36 4.99 -0.59
CA MET A 134 -12.52 4.98 -2.04
C MET A 134 -13.45 6.10 -2.48
N ARG A 135 -13.14 6.68 -3.63
CA ARG A 135 -13.90 7.75 -4.27
C ARG A 135 -14.22 7.37 -5.70
N TYR A 136 -15.37 7.83 -6.16
CA TYR A 136 -15.85 7.57 -7.51
C TYR A 136 -16.32 8.89 -8.09
N LEU A 137 -15.78 9.25 -9.25
CA LEU A 137 -16.10 10.49 -9.95
C LEU A 137 -17.20 10.30 -11.00
N LEU A 138 -17.40 9.05 -11.44
CA LEU A 138 -18.42 8.70 -12.44
C LEU A 138 -19.23 7.49 -12.01
#